data_0cd9c2162a5a000ba1f9c1cd52fbc4f1
#
_entry.id   0cd9c2162a5a000ba1f9c1cd52fbc4f1
#
_cell.length_a   1.000
_cell.length_b   1.000
_cell.length_c   1.000
_cell.angle_alpha   90.00
_cell.angle_beta   90.00
_cell.angle_gamma   90.00
#
_symmetry.space_group_name_H-M   'P 1'
#
loop_
_entity.id
_entity.type
_entity.pdbx_description
1 polymer ?
#
loop_
_entity_poly.entity_id
_entity_poly.type
_entity_poly.pdbx_seq_one_letter_code
_entity_poly.pdbx_strand_id
1 'polypeptide(L)'
;MFMSTPKLLATPDYIRDAIAAISKAKHRVLFMSLMFTDDEATDDFVDALQAAALRGVNVQIAADLFTYGELGGHFVPFKFFTEKSRATTRTVRELTNTGVTFNWLGRFSTTPVSGRTHIKFLVVDDVAYSFGGVNLHGKDITGNVDYMFKCKDARLADDLAHEFGQITKADSSHYAYRSHKFSFGEHTVYTDGGLQGDSIIYRRVVELSKQASDVLLVSQYCPTGKLSRILKSKPSRLYFNPPHLAGKLNKAVISIGMFFSGH
;
A
#
# COMPACT_ATOMS: atom_id res chain seq x y z
N MET A 1 4.79 21.12 -20.57
CA MET A 1 4.83 19.68 -20.87
C MET A 1 3.49 19.11 -20.43
N PHE A 2 2.69 18.60 -21.37
CA PHE A 2 1.36 18.09 -21.03
C PHE A 2 1.52 16.81 -20.20
N MET A 3 0.90 16.78 -19.03
CA MET A 3 0.80 15.57 -18.20
C MET A 3 0.08 14.47 -18.97
N SER A 4 0.64 13.26 -18.98
CA SER A 4 -0.11 12.11 -19.45
C SER A 4 -1.27 11.83 -18.47
N THR A 5 -2.48 11.71 -18.99
CA THR A 5 -3.63 11.30 -18.15
C THR A 5 -3.32 10.01 -17.43
N PRO A 6 -3.51 9.94 -16.10
CA PRO A 6 -3.32 8.70 -15.36
C PRO A 6 -4.17 7.58 -15.93
N LYS A 7 -3.56 6.42 -16.18
CA LYS A 7 -4.26 5.24 -16.69
C LYS A 7 -4.56 4.27 -15.54
N LEU A 8 -5.84 3.95 -15.34
CA LEU A 8 -6.23 2.91 -14.41
C LEU A 8 -5.87 1.54 -14.99
N LEU A 9 -5.22 0.71 -14.19
CA LEU A 9 -4.88 -0.68 -14.48
C LEU A 9 -5.50 -1.57 -13.38
N ALA A 10 -6.36 -2.50 -13.76
CA ALA A 10 -6.80 -3.56 -12.86
C ALA A 10 -5.60 -4.44 -12.45
N THR A 11 -5.71 -5.15 -11.33
CA THR A 11 -4.56 -5.90 -10.76
C THR A 11 -3.80 -6.75 -11.77
N PRO A 12 -4.42 -7.60 -12.62
CA PRO A 12 -3.67 -8.42 -13.58
C PRO A 12 -2.93 -7.58 -14.63
N ASP A 13 -3.55 -6.48 -15.07
CA ASP A 13 -2.93 -5.56 -16.04
C ASP A 13 -1.79 -4.77 -15.42
N TYR A 14 -1.95 -4.36 -14.16
CA TYR A 14 -0.89 -3.71 -13.40
C TYR A 14 0.34 -4.61 -13.26
N ILE A 15 0.16 -5.85 -12.82
CA ILE A 15 1.29 -6.77 -12.62
C ILE A 15 2.04 -7.00 -13.93
N ARG A 16 1.34 -7.28 -15.05
CA ARG A 16 1.98 -7.44 -16.36
C ARG A 16 2.72 -6.20 -16.84
N ASP A 17 2.10 -5.04 -16.72
CA ASP A 17 2.67 -3.76 -17.15
C ASP A 17 3.88 -3.39 -16.26
N ALA A 18 3.80 -3.63 -14.96
CA ALA A 18 4.88 -3.39 -14.02
C ALA A 18 6.10 -4.28 -14.30
N ILE A 19 5.91 -5.59 -14.50
CA ILE A 19 6.97 -6.53 -14.89
C ILE A 19 7.64 -6.07 -16.20
N ALA A 20 6.84 -5.71 -17.21
CA ALA A 20 7.37 -5.21 -18.48
C ALA A 20 8.12 -3.87 -18.33
N ALA A 21 7.74 -3.01 -17.40
CA ALA A 21 8.46 -1.78 -17.10
C ALA A 21 9.77 -2.08 -16.37
N ILE A 22 9.74 -2.91 -15.31
CA ILE A 22 10.92 -3.31 -14.53
C ILE A 22 11.97 -3.98 -15.43
N SER A 23 11.56 -4.84 -16.37
CA SER A 23 12.47 -5.51 -17.30
C SER A 23 13.21 -4.53 -18.22
N LYS A 24 12.68 -3.32 -18.44
CA LYS A 24 13.27 -2.25 -19.27
C LYS A 24 13.90 -1.13 -18.46
N ALA A 25 13.83 -1.19 -17.14
CA ALA A 25 14.38 -0.18 -16.24
C ALA A 25 15.88 0.03 -16.48
N LYS A 26 16.32 1.29 -16.42
CA LYS A 26 17.71 1.69 -16.67
C LYS A 26 18.38 2.30 -15.45
N HIS A 27 17.62 2.97 -14.58
CA HIS A 27 18.18 3.76 -13.50
C HIS A 27 17.71 3.31 -12.12
N ARG A 28 16.40 3.22 -11.91
CA ARG A 28 15.83 2.92 -10.59
C ARG A 28 14.54 2.13 -10.67
N VAL A 29 14.35 1.27 -9.65
CA VAL A 29 13.07 0.65 -9.31
C VAL A 29 12.87 0.82 -7.81
N LEU A 30 11.82 1.54 -7.40
CA LEU A 30 11.47 1.74 -5.99
C LEU A 30 10.08 1.15 -5.76
N PHE A 31 10.00 0.12 -4.95
CA PHE A 31 8.74 -0.56 -4.65
C PHE A 31 8.39 -0.42 -3.18
N MET A 32 7.19 0.07 -2.89
CA MET A 32 6.65 0.19 -1.55
C MET A 32 5.31 -0.52 -1.45
N SER A 33 5.15 -1.37 -0.43
CA SER A 33 3.93 -2.13 -0.19
C SER A 33 3.76 -2.42 1.30
N LEU A 34 2.53 -2.59 1.75
CA LEU A 34 2.29 -3.11 3.11
C LEU A 34 2.70 -4.58 3.21
N MET A 35 2.46 -5.37 2.17
CA MET A 35 2.77 -6.79 2.15
C MET A 35 3.69 -7.15 0.99
N PHE A 36 4.61 -8.05 1.27
CA PHE A 36 5.53 -8.64 0.31
C PHE A 36 5.63 -10.13 0.65
N THR A 37 5.15 -10.99 -0.23
CA THR A 37 5.16 -12.45 -0.02
C THR A 37 5.85 -13.16 -1.17
N ASP A 38 6.33 -14.36 -0.86
CA ASP A 38 6.81 -15.33 -1.82
C ASP A 38 5.70 -16.37 -2.05
N ASP A 39 5.10 -16.31 -3.22
CA ASP A 39 4.10 -17.27 -3.69
C ASP A 39 4.02 -17.21 -5.23
N GLU A 40 3.44 -18.26 -5.84
CA GLU A 40 3.37 -18.42 -7.30
C GLU A 40 2.88 -17.18 -8.06
N ALA A 41 1.96 -16.40 -7.47
CA ALA A 41 1.42 -15.21 -8.11
C ALA A 41 2.39 -14.01 -8.05
N THR A 42 3.44 -14.07 -7.23
CA THR A 42 4.43 -13.00 -7.07
C THR A 42 5.77 -13.31 -7.73
N ASP A 43 6.02 -14.56 -8.12
CA ASP A 43 7.31 -15.04 -8.61
C ASP A 43 7.84 -14.22 -9.79
N ASP A 44 7.05 -14.06 -10.85
CA ASP A 44 7.47 -13.30 -12.04
C ASP A 44 7.84 -11.83 -11.70
N PHE A 45 7.15 -11.24 -10.73
CA PHE A 45 7.45 -9.87 -10.30
C PHE A 45 8.77 -9.83 -9.51
N VAL A 46 9.00 -10.79 -8.63
CA VAL A 46 10.23 -10.93 -7.85
C VAL A 46 11.41 -11.19 -8.79
N ASP A 47 11.27 -12.06 -9.75
CA ASP A 47 12.28 -12.37 -10.77
C ASP A 47 12.65 -11.12 -11.59
N ALA A 48 11.66 -10.31 -11.97
CA ALA A 48 11.90 -9.06 -12.67
C ALA A 48 12.72 -8.06 -11.83
N LEU A 49 12.42 -7.95 -10.53
CA LEU A 49 13.19 -7.09 -9.60
C LEU A 49 14.64 -7.58 -9.48
N GLN A 50 14.84 -8.88 -9.32
CA GLN A 50 16.15 -9.50 -9.22
C GLN A 50 16.96 -9.29 -10.51
N ALA A 51 16.35 -9.55 -11.66
CA ALA A 51 16.98 -9.34 -12.96
C ALA A 51 17.35 -7.87 -13.20
N ALA A 52 16.53 -6.91 -12.72
CA ALA A 52 16.85 -5.49 -12.81
C ALA A 52 18.08 -5.14 -11.96
N ALA A 53 18.17 -5.64 -10.73
CA ALA A 53 19.34 -5.43 -9.87
C ALA A 53 20.62 -6.03 -10.48
N LEU A 54 20.55 -7.23 -11.04
CA LEU A 54 21.67 -7.87 -11.73
C LEU A 54 22.14 -7.08 -12.97
N ARG A 55 21.28 -6.30 -13.61
CA ARG A 55 21.65 -5.35 -14.68
C ARG A 55 22.29 -4.05 -14.17
N GLY A 56 22.41 -3.86 -12.86
CA GLY A 56 22.96 -2.65 -12.24
C GLY A 56 21.93 -1.54 -12.01
N VAL A 57 20.63 -1.83 -12.13
CA VAL A 57 19.58 -0.88 -11.78
C VAL A 57 19.52 -0.71 -10.27
N ASN A 58 19.35 0.51 -9.77
CA ASN A 58 19.12 0.75 -8.34
C ASN A 58 17.73 0.27 -7.93
N VAL A 59 17.66 -0.94 -7.36
CA VAL A 59 16.41 -1.55 -6.91
C VAL A 59 16.30 -1.45 -5.39
N GLN A 60 15.26 -0.80 -4.92
CA GLN A 60 14.95 -0.67 -3.50
C GLN A 60 13.52 -1.09 -3.22
N ILE A 61 13.34 -1.88 -2.17
CA ILE A 61 12.04 -2.38 -1.72
C ILE A 61 11.81 -1.92 -0.28
N ALA A 62 10.59 -1.49 0.02
CA ALA A 62 10.13 -1.26 1.38
C ALA A 62 8.83 -2.01 1.61
N ALA A 63 8.80 -2.91 2.59
CA ALA A 63 7.62 -3.67 2.96
C ALA A 63 7.46 -3.70 4.48
N ASP A 64 6.21 -3.75 4.97
CA ASP A 64 5.96 -3.76 6.40
C ASP A 64 6.09 -5.17 6.99
N LEU A 65 6.63 -5.25 8.20
CA LEU A 65 6.70 -6.49 9.00
C LEU A 65 5.32 -7.11 9.29
N PHE A 66 4.23 -6.38 9.03
CA PHE A 66 2.87 -6.90 9.02
C PHE A 66 2.73 -8.12 8.09
N THR A 67 3.54 -8.19 7.03
CA THR A 67 3.67 -9.37 6.16
C THR A 67 3.81 -10.66 6.98
N TYR A 68 4.70 -10.70 7.96
CA TYR A 68 4.91 -11.89 8.77
C TYR A 68 3.77 -12.19 9.74
N GLY A 69 3.05 -11.18 10.19
CA GLY A 69 1.83 -11.33 10.97
C GLY A 69 0.72 -12.04 10.19
N GLU A 70 0.53 -11.63 8.94
CA GLU A 70 -0.47 -12.23 8.04
C GLU A 70 -0.07 -13.66 7.64
N LEU A 71 1.20 -13.89 7.26
CA LEU A 71 1.71 -15.21 6.90
C LEU A 71 1.74 -16.20 8.06
N GLY A 72 1.93 -15.71 9.27
CA GLY A 72 1.92 -16.50 10.51
C GLY A 72 0.52 -16.80 11.06
N GLY A 73 -0.51 -16.25 10.41
CA GLY A 73 -1.91 -16.48 10.79
C GLY A 73 -2.39 -15.66 11.98
N HIS A 74 -1.66 -14.67 12.50
CA HIS A 74 -2.15 -13.57 13.37
C HIS A 74 -1.04 -12.89 14.17
N PHE A 75 -0.99 -11.56 14.10
CA PHE A 75 -0.46 -10.54 15.03
C PHE A 75 0.88 -10.75 15.77
N VAL A 76 1.52 -11.89 15.61
CA VAL A 76 2.84 -12.13 16.20
C VAL A 76 3.85 -12.23 15.07
N PRO A 77 4.82 -11.31 14.96
CA PRO A 77 5.78 -11.26 13.86
C PRO A 77 6.86 -12.34 14.01
N PHE A 78 6.49 -13.61 14.07
CA PHE A 78 7.43 -14.71 14.08
C PHE A 78 7.83 -15.09 12.65
N LYS A 79 8.90 -14.49 12.15
CA LYS A 79 9.46 -14.67 10.81
C LYS A 79 9.65 -16.13 10.36
N PHE A 80 9.62 -17.08 11.28
CA PHE A 80 10.08 -18.44 11.00
C PHE A 80 9.07 -19.55 11.29
N PHE A 81 7.88 -19.26 11.78
CA PHE A 81 6.96 -20.31 12.23
C PHE A 81 6.22 -21.02 11.10
N THR A 82 5.93 -20.35 10.00
CA THR A 82 5.25 -20.99 8.87
C THR A 82 6.20 -21.21 7.71
N GLU A 83 5.87 -22.16 6.84
CA GLU A 83 6.63 -22.38 5.61
C GLU A 83 6.62 -21.14 4.72
N LYS A 84 5.49 -20.48 4.57
CA LYS A 84 5.35 -19.22 3.82
C LYS A 84 6.24 -18.10 4.37
N SER A 85 6.29 -17.96 5.69
CA SER A 85 7.19 -16.97 6.33
C SER A 85 8.67 -17.28 6.04
N ARG A 86 9.04 -18.58 6.06
CA ARG A 86 10.41 -19.01 5.73
C ARG A 86 10.72 -18.79 4.25
N ALA A 87 9.79 -19.09 3.35
CA ALA A 87 9.92 -18.85 1.92
C ALA A 87 10.16 -17.36 1.67
N THR A 88 9.28 -16.47 2.13
CA THR A 88 9.44 -15.02 2.01
C THR A 88 10.79 -14.53 2.57
N THR A 89 11.26 -15.11 3.68
CA THR A 89 12.58 -14.75 4.24
C THR A 89 13.72 -15.17 3.34
N ARG A 90 13.63 -16.34 2.69
CA ARG A 90 14.64 -16.80 1.70
C ARG A 90 14.67 -15.88 0.49
N THR A 91 13.52 -15.57 -0.09
CA THR A 91 13.38 -14.67 -1.24
C THR A 91 13.94 -13.28 -0.95
N VAL A 92 13.66 -12.69 0.22
CA VAL A 92 14.26 -11.41 0.62
C VAL A 92 15.79 -11.51 0.72
N ARG A 93 16.33 -12.62 1.22
CA ARG A 93 17.78 -12.85 1.25
C ARG A 93 18.37 -12.97 -0.14
N GLU A 94 17.72 -13.70 -1.03
CA GLU A 94 18.14 -13.87 -2.42
C GLU A 94 18.16 -12.54 -3.17
N LEU A 95 17.09 -11.75 -3.07
CA LEU A 95 17.04 -10.38 -3.59
C LEU A 95 18.19 -9.51 -3.06
N THR A 96 18.44 -9.56 -1.75
CA THR A 96 19.52 -8.78 -1.14
C THR A 96 20.90 -9.21 -1.64
N ASN A 97 21.10 -10.52 -1.87
CA ASN A 97 22.35 -11.05 -2.42
C ASN A 97 22.60 -10.61 -3.89
N THR A 98 21.58 -10.21 -4.61
CA THR A 98 21.70 -9.66 -5.98
C THR A 98 21.83 -8.13 -6.03
N GLY A 99 21.95 -7.48 -4.87
CA GLY A 99 22.13 -6.03 -4.78
C GLY A 99 20.86 -5.23 -4.55
N VAL A 100 19.70 -5.87 -4.34
CA VAL A 100 18.48 -5.18 -3.95
C VAL A 100 18.60 -4.66 -2.52
N THR A 101 18.30 -3.39 -2.30
CA THR A 101 18.16 -2.84 -0.95
C THR A 101 16.76 -3.12 -0.43
N PHE A 102 16.64 -3.94 0.60
CA PHE A 102 15.36 -4.30 1.20
C PHE A 102 15.17 -3.67 2.58
N ASN A 103 14.13 -2.86 2.75
CA ASN A 103 13.80 -2.14 3.97
C ASN A 103 12.53 -2.72 4.60
N TRP A 104 12.65 -3.34 5.78
CA TRP A 104 11.48 -3.71 6.58
C TRP A 104 11.00 -2.51 7.38
N LEU A 105 9.73 -2.11 7.15
CA LEU A 105 9.04 -1.05 7.88
C LEU A 105 8.29 -1.61 9.09
N GLY A 106 7.93 -0.76 10.04
CA GLY A 106 7.15 -1.13 11.21
C GLY A 106 7.92 -1.92 12.27
N ARG A 107 9.26 -1.88 12.27
CA ARG A 107 10.12 -2.64 13.20
C ARG A 107 9.86 -2.31 14.66
N PHE A 108 9.51 -1.09 14.94
CA PHE A 108 9.37 -0.56 16.30
C PHE A 108 7.91 -0.26 16.68
N SER A 109 6.95 -0.71 15.86
CA SER A 109 5.55 -0.57 16.22
C SER A 109 5.23 -1.38 17.46
N THR A 110 4.92 -0.71 18.55
CA THR A 110 4.47 -1.33 19.80
C THR A 110 3.05 -1.87 19.71
N THR A 111 2.31 -1.46 18.68
CA THR A 111 0.94 -1.91 18.44
C THR A 111 0.78 -2.46 17.02
N PRO A 112 0.18 -3.64 16.85
CA PRO A 112 -0.03 -4.24 15.54
C PRO A 112 -1.00 -3.47 14.64
N VAL A 113 -1.73 -2.49 15.18
CA VAL A 113 -2.84 -1.79 14.52
C VAL A 113 -2.62 -0.29 14.30
N SER A 114 -1.58 0.31 14.84
CA SER A 114 -1.33 1.76 14.71
C SER A 114 0.11 2.09 14.39
N GLY A 115 0.34 3.24 13.76
CA GLY A 115 1.67 3.71 13.41
C GLY A 115 2.29 3.00 12.20
N ARG A 116 1.46 2.41 11.31
CA ARG A 116 1.92 1.76 10.09
C ARG A 116 1.51 2.55 8.87
N THR A 117 2.46 2.81 7.98
CA THR A 117 2.11 3.35 6.68
C THR A 117 1.44 2.27 5.82
N HIS A 118 0.38 2.65 5.14
CA HIS A 118 -0.37 1.78 4.22
C HIS A 118 -0.19 2.22 2.77
N ILE A 119 0.83 3.03 2.51
CA ILE A 119 1.14 3.57 1.18
C ILE A 119 1.65 2.45 0.29
N LYS A 120 1.20 2.45 -0.96
CA LYS A 120 1.64 1.53 -2.00
C LYS A 120 1.96 2.28 -3.26
N PHE A 121 3.15 2.05 -3.79
CA PHE A 121 3.54 2.53 -5.11
C PHE A 121 4.72 1.75 -5.67
N LEU A 122 4.88 1.84 -6.98
CA LEU A 122 6.06 1.40 -7.70
C LEU A 122 6.53 2.56 -8.58
N VAL A 123 7.80 2.90 -8.49
CA VAL A 123 8.47 3.82 -9.42
C VAL A 123 9.45 3.02 -10.26
N VAL A 124 9.36 3.14 -11.57
CA VAL A 124 10.30 2.56 -12.53
C VAL A 124 10.77 3.70 -13.45
N ASP A 125 12.00 4.14 -13.27
CA ASP A 125 12.56 5.33 -13.92
C ASP A 125 11.61 6.56 -13.79
N ASP A 126 10.97 6.98 -14.89
CA ASP A 126 10.03 8.11 -14.94
C ASP A 126 8.55 7.67 -14.92
N VAL A 127 8.27 6.42 -14.61
CA VAL A 127 6.92 5.89 -14.53
C VAL A 127 6.56 5.60 -13.09
N ALA A 128 5.42 6.12 -12.65
CA ALA A 128 4.85 5.86 -11.34
C ALA A 128 3.58 5.01 -11.46
N TYR A 129 3.46 4.00 -10.62
CA TYR A 129 2.23 3.26 -10.35
C TYR A 129 1.84 3.53 -8.90
N SER A 130 0.69 4.18 -8.68
CA SER A 130 0.25 4.59 -7.34
C SER A 130 -1.26 4.76 -7.28
N PHE A 131 -1.77 5.32 -6.19
CA PHE A 131 -3.18 5.67 -5.98
C PHE A 131 -4.14 4.49 -6.08
N GLY A 132 -3.67 3.30 -5.73
CA GLY A 132 -4.44 2.06 -5.66
C GLY A 132 -4.07 1.25 -4.42
N GLY A 133 -4.56 0.00 -4.34
CA GLY A 133 -4.45 -0.82 -3.14
C GLY A 133 -3.63 -2.11 -3.29
N VAL A 134 -3.06 -2.39 -4.46
CA VAL A 134 -2.43 -3.69 -4.75
C VAL A 134 -1.15 -3.88 -3.94
N ASN A 135 -1.12 -4.95 -3.11
CA ASN A 135 0.11 -5.44 -2.48
C ASN A 135 0.75 -6.53 -3.33
N LEU A 136 2.04 -6.76 -3.13
CA LEU A 136 2.73 -7.94 -3.66
C LEU A 136 2.46 -9.14 -2.72
N HIS A 137 1.26 -9.70 -2.87
CA HIS A 137 0.74 -10.80 -2.06
C HIS A 137 -0.23 -11.60 -2.92
N GLY A 138 -0.08 -12.91 -2.98
CA GLY A 138 -0.83 -13.75 -3.91
C GLY A 138 -2.34 -13.59 -3.83
N LYS A 139 -2.89 -13.52 -2.62
CA LYS A 139 -4.32 -13.30 -2.43
C LYS A 139 -4.80 -11.94 -2.97
N ASP A 140 -3.97 -10.89 -2.86
CA ASP A 140 -4.32 -9.57 -3.39
C ASP A 140 -4.25 -9.55 -4.91
N ILE A 141 -3.33 -10.34 -5.49
CA ILE A 141 -3.17 -10.43 -6.95
C ILE A 141 -4.28 -11.28 -7.60
N THR A 142 -4.63 -12.41 -6.99
CA THR A 142 -5.53 -13.40 -7.61
C THR A 142 -6.95 -13.40 -7.06
N GLY A 143 -7.17 -12.91 -5.85
CA GLY A 143 -8.44 -13.04 -5.13
C GLY A 143 -9.18 -11.73 -4.86
N ASN A 144 -8.52 -10.58 -4.95
CA ASN A 144 -9.13 -9.28 -4.68
C ASN A 144 -9.36 -8.51 -5.99
N VAL A 145 -10.43 -7.70 -6.00
CA VAL A 145 -10.63 -6.69 -7.05
C VAL A 145 -9.96 -5.40 -6.59
N ASP A 146 -8.85 -5.07 -7.23
CA ASP A 146 -8.08 -3.88 -6.90
C ASP A 146 -7.45 -3.29 -8.17
N TYR A 147 -6.79 -2.14 -8.04
CA TYR A 147 -6.21 -1.41 -9.17
C TYR A 147 -4.99 -0.58 -8.73
N MET A 148 -4.22 -0.14 -9.72
CA MET A 148 -3.22 0.93 -9.60
C MET A 148 -3.40 1.92 -10.76
N PHE A 149 -3.06 3.19 -10.53
CA PHE A 149 -2.92 4.16 -11.61
C PHE A 149 -1.49 4.21 -12.10
N LYS A 150 -1.31 4.12 -13.41
CA LYS A 150 -0.03 4.36 -14.09
C LYS A 150 0.05 5.81 -14.55
N CYS A 151 1.11 6.51 -14.18
CA CYS A 151 1.43 7.86 -14.61
C CYS A 151 2.84 7.87 -15.21
N LYS A 152 2.98 8.29 -16.47
CA LYS A 152 4.29 8.52 -17.08
C LYS A 152 4.65 9.98 -16.89
N ASP A 153 5.30 10.29 -15.79
CA ASP A 153 5.71 11.64 -15.42
C ASP A 153 6.90 11.60 -14.48
N ALA A 154 8.03 12.15 -14.93
CA ALA A 154 9.28 12.14 -14.17
C ALA A 154 9.17 12.89 -12.84
N ARG A 155 8.41 13.99 -12.79
CA ARG A 155 8.24 14.78 -11.57
C ARG A 155 7.48 14.00 -10.49
N LEU A 156 6.37 13.33 -10.85
CA LEU A 156 5.66 12.48 -9.91
C LEU A 156 6.53 11.31 -9.46
N ALA A 157 7.30 10.72 -10.38
CA ALA A 157 8.23 9.65 -10.04
C ALA A 157 9.31 10.11 -9.06
N ASP A 158 9.84 11.34 -9.23
CA ASP A 158 10.81 11.96 -8.31
C ASP A 158 10.18 12.30 -6.96
N ASP A 159 8.96 12.85 -6.93
CA ASP A 159 8.23 13.13 -5.71
C ASP A 159 7.99 11.84 -4.91
N LEU A 160 7.56 10.75 -5.57
CA LEU A 160 7.39 9.45 -4.90
C LEU A 160 8.72 8.80 -4.47
N ALA A 161 9.79 9.02 -5.22
CA ALA A 161 11.14 8.60 -4.79
C ALA A 161 11.59 9.36 -3.53
N HIS A 162 11.29 10.65 -3.45
CA HIS A 162 11.51 11.43 -2.24
C HIS A 162 10.71 10.88 -1.06
N GLU A 163 9.41 10.59 -1.26
CA GLU A 163 8.55 9.96 -0.25
C GLU A 163 9.11 8.62 0.23
N PHE A 164 9.58 7.78 -0.69
CA PHE A 164 10.22 6.51 -0.34
C PHE A 164 11.39 6.72 0.64
N GLY A 165 12.27 7.67 0.33
CA GLY A 165 13.40 8.03 1.19
C GLY A 165 12.97 8.57 2.55
N GLN A 166 11.94 9.42 2.60
CA GLN A 166 11.42 9.97 3.86
C GLN A 166 10.78 8.89 4.73
N ILE A 167 9.99 7.99 4.15
CA ILE A 167 9.33 6.89 4.88
C ILE A 167 10.35 5.92 5.45
N THR A 168 11.30 5.46 4.64
CA THR A 168 12.34 4.50 5.08
C THR A 168 13.25 5.10 6.14
N LYS A 169 13.56 6.40 6.05
CA LYS A 169 14.30 7.13 7.08
C LYS A 169 13.50 7.29 8.37
N ALA A 170 12.22 7.64 8.27
CA ALA A 170 11.35 7.85 9.42
C ALA A 170 11.08 6.55 10.19
N ASP A 171 10.99 5.40 9.51
CA ASP A 171 10.78 4.11 10.16
C ASP A 171 11.92 3.77 11.13
N SER A 172 13.16 4.17 10.81
CA SER A 172 14.31 4.00 11.70
C SER A 172 14.24 4.90 12.94
N SER A 173 13.41 5.94 12.92
CA SER A 173 13.27 6.95 13.99
C SER A 173 11.90 6.90 14.71
N HIS A 174 11.30 5.74 14.83
CA HIS A 174 10.08 5.52 15.61
C HIS A 174 8.83 6.29 15.10
N TYR A 175 8.51 6.19 13.82
CA TYR A 175 7.25 6.73 13.27
C TYR A 175 7.16 8.25 13.18
N ALA A 176 8.27 8.89 12.89
CA ALA A 176 8.29 10.35 12.67
C ALA A 176 7.67 10.77 11.32
N TYR A 177 7.28 9.81 10.43
CA TYR A 177 6.67 10.15 9.16
C TYR A 177 5.25 10.68 9.37
N ARG A 178 5.08 11.98 9.13
CA ARG A 178 3.82 12.70 9.27
C ARG A 178 3.03 12.70 7.97
N SER A 179 1.71 12.70 8.10
CA SER A 179 0.84 12.95 6.95
C SER A 179 1.08 14.32 6.38
N HIS A 180 1.22 14.44 5.07
CA HIS A 180 1.40 15.70 4.38
C HIS A 180 0.82 15.67 2.95
N LYS A 181 0.97 16.78 2.23
CA LYS A 181 0.52 16.92 0.86
C LYS A 181 1.59 17.57 0.01
N PHE A 182 1.61 17.22 -1.27
CA PHE A 182 2.40 17.91 -2.28
C PHE A 182 1.58 18.11 -3.56
N SER A 183 2.04 18.98 -4.44
CA SER A 183 1.35 19.30 -5.69
C SER A 183 1.98 18.58 -6.86
N PHE A 184 1.14 17.99 -7.71
CA PHE A 184 1.50 17.33 -8.94
C PHE A 184 0.63 17.89 -10.08
N GLY A 185 1.17 18.77 -10.88
CA GLY A 185 0.40 19.52 -11.88
C GLY A 185 -0.76 20.28 -11.22
N GLU A 186 -1.98 20.03 -11.68
CA GLU A 186 -3.21 20.58 -11.10
C GLU A 186 -3.77 19.73 -9.96
N HIS A 187 -3.13 18.60 -9.65
CA HIS A 187 -3.57 17.67 -8.63
C HIS A 187 -2.87 17.91 -7.29
N THR A 188 -3.53 17.57 -6.22
CA THR A 188 -2.94 17.50 -4.88
C THR A 188 -2.85 16.03 -4.47
N VAL A 189 -1.65 15.59 -4.14
CA VAL A 189 -1.39 14.28 -3.57
C VAL A 189 -1.37 14.39 -2.05
N TYR A 190 -2.09 13.52 -1.38
CA TYR A 190 -2.11 13.38 0.08
C TYR A 190 -1.43 12.08 0.47
N THR A 191 -0.47 12.15 1.38
CA THR A 191 0.21 10.99 1.94
C THR A 191 -0.15 10.83 3.41
N ASP A 192 -0.37 9.60 3.85
CA ASP A 192 -0.75 9.29 5.23
C ASP A 192 0.29 8.35 5.86
N GLY A 193 0.94 8.80 6.92
CA GLY A 193 2.00 8.06 7.61
C GLY A 193 1.49 6.95 8.52
N GLY A 194 0.17 6.79 8.67
CA GLY A 194 -0.44 5.80 9.56
C GLY A 194 -0.43 6.17 11.04
N LEU A 195 0.02 7.37 11.41
CA LEU A 195 -0.01 7.81 12.81
C LEU A 195 -1.42 8.08 13.28
N GLN A 196 -1.77 7.56 14.46
CA GLN A 196 -3.08 7.79 15.06
C GLN A 196 -3.32 9.29 15.26
N GLY A 197 -4.49 9.76 14.77
CA GLY A 197 -4.87 11.18 14.87
C GLY A 197 -4.22 12.10 13.83
N ASP A 198 -3.29 11.61 13.00
CA ASP A 198 -2.58 12.38 11.98
C ASP A 198 -2.93 11.96 10.54
N SER A 199 -4.19 11.64 10.25
CA SER A 199 -4.61 11.33 8.88
C SER A 199 -5.11 12.57 8.15
N ILE A 200 -4.32 13.09 7.21
CA ILE A 200 -4.72 14.20 6.33
C ILE A 200 -5.76 13.72 5.31
N ILE A 201 -5.68 12.46 4.87
CA ILE A 201 -6.63 11.84 3.95
C ILE A 201 -8.01 11.79 4.62
N TYR A 202 -8.10 11.30 5.86
CA TYR A 202 -9.36 11.26 6.59
C TYR A 202 -9.96 12.66 6.79
N ARG A 203 -9.14 13.65 7.16
CA ARG A 203 -9.61 15.06 7.29
C ARG A 203 -10.19 15.58 5.98
N ARG A 204 -9.53 15.29 4.85
CA ARG A 204 -9.99 15.70 3.52
C ARG A 204 -11.28 15.00 3.10
N VAL A 205 -11.40 13.69 3.34
CA VAL A 205 -12.63 12.93 3.08
C VAL A 205 -13.80 13.48 3.90
N VAL A 206 -13.60 13.77 5.18
CA VAL A 206 -14.62 14.39 6.05
C VAL A 206 -15.05 15.76 5.51
N GLU A 207 -14.11 16.58 5.07
CA GLU A 207 -14.40 17.91 4.50
C GLU A 207 -15.23 17.82 3.23
N LEU A 208 -14.77 17.00 2.27
CA LEU A 208 -15.48 16.77 1.00
C LEU A 208 -16.88 16.18 1.24
N SER A 209 -16.99 15.22 2.15
CA SER A 209 -18.29 14.61 2.48
C SER A 209 -19.26 15.61 3.10
N LYS A 210 -18.80 16.62 3.82
CA LYS A 210 -19.67 17.70 4.34
C LYS A 210 -20.23 18.58 3.22
N GLN A 211 -19.41 18.88 2.21
CA GLN A 211 -19.77 19.75 1.10
C GLN A 211 -20.62 19.06 0.03
N ALA A 212 -20.52 17.75 -0.10
CA ALA A 212 -21.23 16.98 -1.09
C ALA A 212 -22.75 16.93 -0.78
N SER A 213 -23.58 16.95 -1.83
CA SER A 213 -25.04 16.74 -1.75
C SER A 213 -25.39 15.28 -1.49
N ASP A 214 -24.63 14.35 -2.09
CA ASP A 214 -24.73 12.91 -1.90
C ASP A 214 -23.34 12.29 -1.84
N VAL A 215 -23.22 11.09 -1.27
CA VAL A 215 -21.93 10.39 -1.14
C VAL A 215 -22.09 8.93 -1.52
N LEU A 216 -21.19 8.47 -2.41
CA LEU A 216 -20.96 7.06 -2.65
C LEU A 216 -19.65 6.67 -1.95
N LEU A 217 -19.73 5.76 -0.97
CA LEU A 217 -18.55 5.22 -0.29
C LEU A 217 -18.41 3.73 -0.59
N VAL A 218 -17.25 3.35 -1.09
CA VAL A 218 -16.84 1.95 -1.24
C VAL A 218 -15.61 1.73 -0.36
N SER A 219 -15.68 0.82 0.59
CA SER A 219 -14.60 0.59 1.56
C SER A 219 -14.62 -0.86 2.04
N GLN A 220 -13.47 -1.36 2.46
CA GLN A 220 -13.40 -2.67 3.10
C GLN A 220 -14.16 -2.68 4.44
N TYR A 221 -14.15 -1.58 5.17
CA TYR A 221 -14.76 -1.45 6.49
C TYR A 221 -15.82 -0.35 6.51
N CYS A 222 -16.81 -0.54 7.40
CA CYS A 222 -17.82 0.46 7.66
C CYS A 222 -17.18 1.73 8.25
N PRO A 223 -17.55 2.93 7.78
CA PRO A 223 -17.02 4.18 8.32
C PRO A 223 -17.47 4.40 9.77
N THR A 224 -16.60 4.95 10.59
CA THR A 224 -16.86 5.23 12.00
C THR A 224 -16.72 6.72 12.32
N GLY A 225 -17.08 7.12 13.54
CA GLY A 225 -16.82 8.45 14.07
C GLY A 225 -17.51 9.60 13.30
N LYS A 226 -16.74 10.63 12.99
CA LYS A 226 -17.26 11.84 12.35
C LYS A 226 -17.79 11.61 10.94
N LEU A 227 -17.10 10.76 10.16
CA LEU A 227 -17.52 10.41 8.80
C LEU A 227 -18.86 9.70 8.82
N SER A 228 -19.05 8.70 9.68
CA SER A 228 -20.33 7.98 9.84
C SER A 228 -21.49 8.93 10.13
N ARG A 229 -21.29 9.90 11.05
CA ARG A 229 -22.34 10.90 11.38
C ARG A 229 -22.74 11.76 10.18
N ILE A 230 -21.76 12.17 9.36
CA ILE A 230 -22.02 12.94 8.15
C ILE A 230 -22.80 12.11 7.14
N LEU A 231 -22.39 10.88 6.91
CA LEU A 231 -23.04 9.99 5.95
C LEU A 231 -24.48 9.66 6.33
N LYS A 232 -24.79 9.58 7.63
CA LYS A 232 -26.16 9.42 8.14
C LYS A 232 -27.05 10.65 7.99
N SER A 233 -26.45 11.86 7.88
CA SER A 233 -27.19 13.13 7.79
C SER A 233 -27.56 13.53 6.37
N LYS A 234 -27.23 12.74 5.35
CA LYS A 234 -27.49 13.04 3.94
C LYS A 234 -27.69 11.77 3.09
N PRO A 235 -28.19 11.88 1.86
CA PRO A 235 -28.24 10.76 0.93
C PRO A 235 -26.86 10.13 0.74
N SER A 236 -26.73 8.84 1.11
CA SER A 236 -25.47 8.14 1.05
C SER A 236 -25.68 6.69 0.65
N ARG A 237 -24.81 6.20 -0.24
CA ARG A 237 -24.75 4.80 -0.66
C ARG A 237 -23.44 4.21 -0.15
N LEU A 238 -23.53 3.19 0.68
CA LEU A 238 -22.38 2.58 1.35
C LEU A 238 -22.23 1.13 0.89
N TYR A 239 -21.06 0.79 0.39
CA TYR A 239 -20.68 -0.57 0.03
C TYR A 239 -19.44 -0.97 0.81
N PHE A 240 -19.54 -2.02 1.59
CA PHE A 240 -18.44 -2.57 2.37
C PHE A 240 -18.57 -4.08 2.52
N ASN A 241 -17.47 -4.75 2.81
CA ASN A 241 -17.47 -6.20 2.94
C ASN A 241 -18.30 -6.63 4.15
N PRO A 242 -19.21 -7.60 3.97
CA PRO A 242 -19.97 -8.13 5.09
C PRO A 242 -19.04 -8.85 6.08
N PRO A 243 -19.29 -8.73 7.41
CA PRO A 243 -18.40 -9.28 8.44
C PRO A 243 -18.15 -10.80 8.34
N HIS A 244 -19.08 -11.55 7.75
CA HIS A 244 -18.93 -13.01 7.63
C HIS A 244 -17.89 -13.45 6.58
N LEU A 245 -17.50 -12.56 5.65
CA LEU A 245 -16.43 -12.82 4.68
C LEU A 245 -15.03 -12.56 5.27
N ALA A 246 -14.96 -11.90 6.42
CA ALA A 246 -13.70 -11.67 7.11
C ALA A 246 -13.34 -12.90 7.98
N GLY A 247 -12.05 -13.17 8.15
CA GLY A 247 -11.58 -14.18 9.11
C GLY A 247 -12.08 -13.90 10.54
N LYS A 248 -12.09 -14.90 11.41
CA LYS A 248 -12.71 -14.84 12.75
C LYS A 248 -12.39 -13.57 13.55
N LEU A 249 -11.13 -13.15 13.56
CA LEU A 249 -10.70 -11.95 14.28
C LEU A 249 -11.20 -10.67 13.61
N ASN A 250 -11.05 -10.56 12.30
CA ASN A 250 -11.51 -9.40 11.53
C ASN A 250 -13.04 -9.26 11.60
N LYS A 251 -13.77 -10.39 11.65
CA LYS A 251 -15.22 -10.41 11.89
C LYS A 251 -15.57 -9.71 13.20
N ALA A 252 -14.87 -10.03 14.29
CA ALA A 252 -15.10 -9.39 15.58
C ALA A 252 -14.81 -7.88 15.53
N VAL A 253 -13.68 -7.48 14.96
CA VAL A 253 -13.29 -6.06 14.81
C VAL A 253 -14.30 -5.29 13.97
N ILE A 254 -14.74 -5.84 12.83
CA ILE A 254 -15.73 -5.21 11.94
C ILE A 254 -17.07 -5.10 12.67
N SER A 255 -17.53 -6.18 13.32
CA SER A 255 -18.82 -6.19 14.05
C SER A 255 -18.84 -5.19 15.21
N ILE A 256 -17.75 -5.08 15.97
CA ILE A 256 -17.60 -4.08 17.02
C ILE A 256 -17.60 -2.67 16.41
N GLY A 257 -16.86 -2.45 15.34
CA GLY A 257 -16.83 -1.17 14.62
C GLY A 257 -18.21 -0.76 14.10
N MET A 258 -18.97 -1.69 13.51
CA MET A 258 -20.35 -1.47 13.05
C MET A 258 -21.27 -1.12 14.22
N PHE A 259 -21.20 -1.86 15.33
CA PHE A 259 -21.99 -1.58 16.53
C PHE A 259 -21.77 -0.18 17.06
N PHE A 260 -20.51 0.23 17.25
CA PHE A 260 -20.17 1.58 17.72
C PHE A 260 -20.45 2.69 16.70
N SER A 261 -20.48 2.39 15.42
CA SER A 261 -20.84 3.35 14.37
C SER A 261 -22.35 3.43 14.15
N GLY A 262 -23.12 2.51 14.71
CA GLY A 262 -24.57 2.43 14.58
C GLY A 262 -25.06 2.07 13.17
N HIS A 263 -24.32 1.19 12.49
CA HIS A 263 -24.69 0.62 11.19
C HIS A 263 -25.07 -0.84 11.33
#